data_8430f1d1f64116ec4a9ee58dbb22fd55
#
_entry.id   8430f1d1f64116ec4a9ee58dbb22fd55
#
_cell.length_a   1.000
_cell.length_b   1.000
_cell.length_c   1.000
_cell.angle_alpha   90.00
_cell.angle_beta   90.00
_cell.angle_gamma   90.00
#
_symmetry.space_group_name_H-M   'P 1'
#
loop_
_entity.id
_entity.type
_entity.pdbx_description
1 polymer ?
#
loop_
_entity_poly.entity_id
_entity_poly.type
_entity_poly.pdbx_seq_one_letter_code
_entity_poly.pdbx_strand_id
1 'polypeptide(L)'
;YEMQRSLVGSEMCIRDSQTLRNYSYNGTTYTKFSQPRNSGNADLLGVEVAYQRDFSFIAPSLKCIGFYGTYTYSYSRVDNFNFEGRENESSLRLPGSPEHTANASLFFEKSGLSIRLSYNYASAFIDEMGSEKFYDRYYDAVNYMDANASYTFGKKLKTTFYAEANNLLNQPLRYYQGTKDRTMQSEHYGIKVNAGVKINF
;
A
#
# COMPACT_ATOMS: atom_id res chain seq x y z
N TYR A 1 21.35 -11.97 10.86
CA TYR A 1 20.79 -10.86 11.66
C TYR A 1 20.91 -9.59 10.82
N GLU A 2 19.84 -9.16 10.16
CA GLU A 2 19.85 -7.88 9.44
C GLU A 2 18.68 -7.04 9.91
N MET A 3 18.97 -5.94 10.56
CA MET A 3 18.05 -4.86 10.80
C MET A 3 18.51 -3.69 9.92
N GLN A 4 17.74 -3.41 8.87
CA GLN A 4 17.98 -2.26 8.01
C GLN A 4 17.12 -1.09 8.47
N ARG A 5 17.71 0.08 8.58
CA ARG A 5 17.03 1.35 8.85
C ARG A 5 17.41 2.31 7.74
N SER A 6 16.41 2.94 7.16
CA SER A 6 16.61 3.94 6.11
C SER A 6 15.87 5.21 6.49
N LEU A 7 16.54 6.35 6.35
CA LEU A 7 15.94 7.67 6.43
C LEU A 7 15.98 8.28 5.04
N VAL A 8 14.83 8.57 4.47
CA VAL A 8 14.72 9.15 3.13
C VAL A 8 14.02 10.49 3.24
N GLY A 9 14.64 11.52 2.67
CA GLY A 9 14.03 12.83 2.47
C GLY A 9 14.09 13.19 0.99
N SER A 10 13.01 13.71 0.42
CA SER A 10 12.99 14.22 -0.94
C SER A 10 12.06 15.43 -1.06
N GLU A 11 12.49 16.42 -1.88
CA GLU A 11 11.62 17.47 -2.37
C GLU A 11 10.98 17.01 -3.69
N MET A 12 9.66 17.17 -3.82
CA MET A 12 8.92 16.76 -4.99
C MET A 12 7.93 17.84 -5.42
N CYS A 13 7.87 18.11 -6.74
CA CYS A 13 6.81 18.93 -7.32
C CYS A 13 5.53 18.10 -7.45
N ILE A 14 4.43 18.59 -6.88
CA ILE A 14 3.13 17.97 -7.01
C ILE A 14 2.53 18.35 -8.35
N ARG A 15 2.22 17.34 -9.14
CA ARG A 15 1.48 17.49 -10.39
C ARG A 15 0.07 16.93 -10.22
N ASP A 16 -0.92 17.81 -10.19
CA ASP A 16 -2.30 17.42 -10.05
C ASP A 16 -3.19 17.99 -11.18
N SER A 17 -4.35 17.37 -11.38
CA SER A 17 -5.34 17.82 -12.37
C SER A 17 -6.21 18.91 -11.76
N GLN A 18 -5.91 20.17 -12.11
CA GLN A 18 -6.75 21.29 -11.72
C GLN A 18 -7.95 21.45 -12.66
N THR A 19 -9.14 21.61 -12.07
CA THR A 19 -10.36 21.93 -12.81
C THR A 19 -10.61 23.42 -12.73
N LEU A 20 -10.48 24.11 -13.86
CA LEU A 20 -10.77 25.53 -14.01
C LEU A 20 -12.22 25.71 -14.44
N ARG A 21 -12.93 26.67 -13.81
CA ARG A 21 -14.29 27.06 -14.21
C ARG A 21 -14.22 28.24 -15.17
N ASN A 22 -15.12 28.22 -16.17
CA ASN A 22 -15.23 29.31 -17.17
C ASN A 22 -13.91 29.64 -17.88
N TYR A 23 -13.14 28.59 -18.21
CA TYR A 23 -11.88 28.74 -18.93
C TYR A 23 -12.10 29.06 -20.39
N SER A 24 -11.54 30.17 -20.89
CA SER A 24 -11.62 30.57 -22.28
C SER A 24 -10.39 30.17 -23.07
N TYR A 25 -10.59 29.40 -24.14
CA TYR A 25 -9.52 28.98 -25.06
C TYR A 25 -9.98 29.13 -26.50
N ASN A 26 -9.18 29.80 -27.33
CA ASN A 26 -9.49 30.08 -28.75
C ASN A 26 -10.91 30.65 -28.98
N GLY A 27 -11.36 31.58 -28.13
CA GLY A 27 -12.68 32.22 -28.25
C GLY A 27 -13.86 31.38 -27.77
N THR A 28 -13.62 30.16 -27.28
CA THR A 28 -14.64 29.29 -26.70
C THR A 28 -14.47 29.22 -25.18
N THR A 29 -15.56 29.45 -24.45
CA THR A 29 -15.58 29.34 -22.99
C THR A 29 -16.07 27.95 -22.56
N TYR A 30 -15.24 27.25 -21.80
CA TYR A 30 -15.55 25.93 -21.22
C TYR A 30 -15.99 26.11 -19.79
N THR A 31 -17.12 25.55 -19.41
CA THR A 31 -17.64 25.62 -18.04
C THR A 31 -16.83 24.77 -17.08
N LYS A 32 -16.18 23.72 -17.57
CA LYS A 32 -15.30 22.84 -16.81
C LYS A 32 -14.11 22.42 -17.69
N PHE A 33 -12.92 22.80 -17.31
CA PHE A 33 -11.68 22.46 -18.00
C PHE A 33 -10.71 21.85 -17.00
N SER A 34 -10.18 20.65 -17.27
CA SER A 34 -9.23 19.98 -16.40
C SER A 34 -7.86 19.92 -17.07
N GLN A 35 -6.85 20.34 -16.37
CA GLN A 35 -5.46 20.37 -16.86
C GLN A 35 -4.49 19.94 -15.77
N PRO A 36 -3.54 19.03 -16.04
CA PRO A 36 -2.45 18.74 -15.12
C PRO A 36 -1.54 19.96 -14.95
N ARG A 37 -1.35 20.41 -13.72
CA ARG A 37 -0.47 21.54 -13.36
C ARG A 37 0.39 21.20 -12.16
N ASN A 38 1.53 21.88 -12.04
CA ASN A 38 2.30 21.84 -10.81
C ASN A 38 1.57 22.70 -9.77
N SER A 39 1.14 22.09 -8.69
CA SER A 39 0.27 22.71 -7.67
C SER A 39 1.03 23.15 -6.42
N GLY A 40 2.30 22.79 -6.29
CA GLY A 40 3.12 23.15 -5.13
C GLY A 40 4.35 22.27 -5.00
N ASN A 41 5.09 22.51 -3.93
CA ASN A 41 6.21 21.67 -3.53
C ASN A 41 5.78 20.75 -2.38
N ALA A 42 6.32 19.57 -2.31
CA ALA A 42 6.11 18.65 -1.21
C ALA A 42 7.43 18.20 -0.61
N ASP A 43 7.49 18.23 0.71
CA ASP A 43 8.54 17.58 1.49
C ASP A 43 8.06 16.20 1.91
N LEU A 44 8.90 15.21 1.71
CA LEU A 44 8.68 13.83 2.14
C LEU A 44 9.82 13.38 3.04
N LEU A 45 9.49 12.99 4.26
CA LEU A 45 10.43 12.41 5.23
C LEU A 45 9.93 11.05 5.67
N GLY A 46 10.77 10.02 5.60
CA GLY A 46 10.38 8.67 5.98
C GLY A 46 11.41 7.96 6.83
N VAL A 47 10.93 7.07 7.68
CA VAL A 47 11.74 6.12 8.44
C VAL A 47 11.23 4.72 8.16
N GLU A 48 12.15 3.85 7.73
CA GLU A 48 11.87 2.44 7.51
C GLU A 48 12.68 1.57 8.45
N VAL A 49 12.02 0.55 9.02
CA VAL A 49 12.65 -0.48 9.85
C VAL A 49 12.30 -1.83 9.25
N ALA A 50 13.31 -2.63 8.95
CA ALA A 50 13.18 -4.00 8.50
C ALA A 50 13.85 -4.97 9.47
N TYR A 51 13.20 -6.09 9.74
CA TYR A 51 13.71 -7.14 10.61
C TYR A 51 13.42 -8.51 10.03
N GLN A 52 14.43 -9.36 9.96
CA GLN A 52 14.30 -10.76 9.54
C GLN A 52 15.12 -11.66 10.43
N ARG A 53 14.49 -12.72 10.93
CA ARG A 53 15.19 -13.73 11.73
C ARG A 53 14.44 -15.05 11.81
N ASP A 54 15.18 -16.18 11.85
CA ASP A 54 14.63 -17.45 12.31
C ASP A 54 14.58 -17.51 13.85
N PHE A 55 13.83 -18.47 14.40
CA PHE A 55 13.69 -18.63 15.85
C PHE A 55 14.72 -19.58 16.48
N SER A 56 15.83 -19.87 15.81
CA SER A 56 16.93 -20.68 16.36
C SER A 56 17.56 -20.10 17.63
N PHE A 57 17.40 -18.78 17.82
CA PHE A 57 17.88 -18.10 19.04
C PHE A 57 17.08 -18.45 20.30
N ILE A 58 15.84 -18.97 20.16
CA ILE A 58 15.02 -19.48 21.26
C ILE A 58 15.38 -20.95 21.50
N ALA A 59 15.37 -21.75 20.43
CA ALA A 59 15.75 -23.15 20.48
C ALA A 59 16.24 -23.61 19.09
N PRO A 60 17.30 -24.44 19.00
CA PRO A 60 17.84 -24.94 17.72
C PRO A 60 16.80 -25.69 16.87
N SER A 61 15.81 -26.31 17.49
CA SER A 61 14.68 -26.99 16.82
C SER A 61 13.77 -26.06 16.05
N LEU A 62 13.73 -24.77 16.40
CA LEU A 62 12.90 -23.73 15.77
C LEU A 62 13.56 -23.04 14.58
N LYS A 63 14.73 -23.51 14.13
CA LYS A 63 15.43 -23.03 12.93
C LYS A 63 14.57 -23.01 11.67
N CYS A 64 13.57 -23.89 11.60
CA CYS A 64 12.66 -24.00 10.47
C CYS A 64 11.54 -22.96 10.47
N ILE A 65 11.40 -22.18 11.52
CA ILE A 65 10.39 -21.11 11.64
C ILE A 65 11.12 -19.78 11.66
N GLY A 66 10.62 -18.81 10.91
CA GLY A 66 11.18 -17.47 10.94
C GLY A 66 10.11 -16.41 10.72
N PHE A 67 10.51 -15.18 11.02
CA PHE A 67 9.72 -13.98 10.88
C PHE A 67 10.46 -12.97 10.01
N TYR A 68 9.72 -12.30 9.16
CA TYR A 68 10.14 -11.11 8.43
C TYR A 68 9.12 -10.01 8.70
N GLY A 69 9.58 -8.79 8.94
CA GLY A 69 8.71 -7.64 9.13
C GLY A 69 9.37 -6.36 8.65
N THR A 70 8.57 -5.50 8.02
CA THR A 70 8.94 -4.11 7.70
C THR A 70 7.86 -3.17 8.20
N TYR A 71 8.29 -2.01 8.64
CA TYR A 71 7.41 -0.91 8.97
C TYR A 71 8.01 0.38 8.44
N THR A 72 7.19 1.15 7.73
CA THR A 72 7.56 2.45 7.20
C THR A 72 6.60 3.51 7.76
N TYR A 73 7.17 4.56 8.32
CA TYR A 73 6.48 5.81 8.61
C TYR A 73 6.91 6.85 7.58
N SER A 74 5.96 7.47 6.91
CA SER A 74 6.18 8.46 5.86
C SER A 74 5.40 9.74 6.18
N TYR A 75 6.10 10.78 6.60
CA TYR A 75 5.53 12.11 6.78
C TYR A 75 5.65 12.90 5.48
N SER A 76 4.55 13.43 5.00
CA SER A 76 4.54 14.33 3.85
C SER A 76 3.87 15.65 4.22
N ARG A 77 4.41 16.73 3.67
CA ARG A 77 3.85 18.09 3.81
C ARG A 77 3.91 18.78 2.47
N VAL A 78 2.80 19.37 2.09
CA VAL A 78 2.70 20.20 0.89
C VAL A 78 2.75 21.66 1.29
N ASP A 79 3.73 22.39 0.72
CA ASP A 79 3.87 23.82 0.89
C ASP A 79 3.51 24.57 -0.40
N ASN A 80 3.07 25.82 -0.24
CA ASN A 80 2.70 26.72 -1.35
C ASN A 80 1.67 26.10 -2.31
N PHE A 81 0.68 25.43 -1.73
CA PHE A 81 -0.34 24.77 -2.50
C PHE A 81 -1.26 25.79 -3.20
N ASN A 82 -1.20 25.81 -4.52
CA ASN A 82 -1.97 26.72 -5.37
C ASN A 82 -3.09 25.96 -6.07
N PHE A 83 -4.15 25.70 -5.33
CA PHE A 83 -5.36 25.05 -5.83
C PHE A 83 -6.55 25.92 -5.49
N GLU A 84 -7.39 26.25 -6.49
CA GLU A 84 -8.55 27.12 -6.34
C GLU A 84 -9.49 26.62 -5.23
N GLY A 85 -9.72 27.44 -4.21
CA GLY A 85 -10.57 27.10 -3.05
C GLY A 85 -9.83 26.47 -1.87
N ARG A 86 -8.49 26.25 -1.96
CA ARG A 86 -7.70 25.59 -0.90
C ARG A 86 -6.43 26.34 -0.52
N GLU A 87 -6.30 27.57 -0.92
CA GLU A 87 -5.09 28.42 -0.74
C GLU A 87 -4.71 28.61 0.74
N ASN A 88 -5.67 28.45 1.64
CA ASN A 88 -5.48 28.65 3.09
C ASN A 88 -5.17 27.34 3.85
N GLU A 89 -5.02 26.22 3.16
CA GLU A 89 -4.70 24.95 3.82
C GLU A 89 -3.20 24.84 4.11
N SER A 90 -2.85 24.84 5.40
CA SER A 90 -1.46 24.82 5.86
C SER A 90 -0.87 23.44 6.12
N SER A 91 -1.64 22.38 5.99
CA SER A 91 -1.23 21.02 6.39
C SER A 91 -1.74 19.92 5.45
N LEU A 92 -1.66 20.16 4.16
CA LEU A 92 -2.04 19.15 3.18
C LEU A 92 -0.98 18.05 3.11
N ARG A 93 -1.42 16.79 3.13
CA ARG A 93 -0.57 15.63 2.88
C ARG A 93 -0.49 15.32 1.39
N LEU A 94 0.61 14.75 0.97
CA LEU A 94 0.79 14.34 -0.43
C LEU A 94 -0.23 13.25 -0.80
N PRO A 95 -1.06 13.46 -1.83
CA PRO A 95 -1.96 12.42 -2.33
C PRO A 95 -1.20 11.18 -2.79
N GLY A 96 -1.82 10.01 -2.64
CA GLY A 96 -1.22 8.73 -2.99
C GLY A 96 -0.16 8.22 -2.00
N SER A 97 0.06 8.92 -0.86
CA SER A 97 1.10 8.58 0.11
C SER A 97 0.49 8.18 1.46
N PRO A 98 0.39 6.87 1.77
CA PRO A 98 0.00 6.42 3.10
C PRO A 98 1.06 6.80 4.14
N GLU A 99 0.62 7.24 5.31
CA GLU A 99 1.51 7.64 6.41
C GLU A 99 2.21 6.44 7.05
N HIS A 100 1.49 5.33 7.14
CA HIS A 100 1.98 4.10 7.75
C HIS A 100 1.80 2.93 6.80
N THR A 101 2.86 2.17 6.57
CA THR A 101 2.79 0.86 5.94
C THR A 101 3.51 -0.17 6.78
N ALA A 102 2.98 -1.38 6.82
CA ALA A 102 3.60 -2.49 7.52
C ALA A 102 3.42 -3.79 6.73
N ASN A 103 4.47 -4.59 6.68
CA ASN A 103 4.43 -5.94 6.14
C ASN A 103 5.01 -6.88 7.18
N ALA A 104 4.35 -8.01 7.39
CA ALA A 104 4.82 -9.06 8.27
C ALA A 104 4.61 -10.43 7.64
N SER A 105 5.57 -11.32 7.79
CA SER A 105 5.45 -12.71 7.34
C SER A 105 6.00 -13.66 8.39
N LEU A 106 5.23 -14.68 8.70
CA LEU A 106 5.67 -15.84 9.46
C LEU A 106 5.85 -17.00 8.48
N PHE A 107 6.98 -17.66 8.51
CA PHE A 107 7.26 -18.75 7.59
C PHE A 107 7.80 -19.98 8.32
N PHE A 108 7.46 -21.14 7.75
CA PHE A 108 7.98 -22.44 8.16
C PHE A 108 8.55 -23.17 6.93
N GLU A 109 9.81 -23.62 7.04
CA GLU A 109 10.49 -24.34 5.96
C GLU A 109 11.22 -25.55 6.51
N LYS A 110 10.78 -26.76 6.17
CA LYS A 110 11.43 -28.01 6.57
C LYS A 110 11.13 -29.15 5.62
N SER A 111 12.17 -29.85 5.18
CA SER A 111 12.07 -31.13 4.42
C SER A 111 11.12 -31.04 3.20
N GLY A 112 11.23 -29.97 2.42
CA GLY A 112 10.40 -29.77 1.24
C GLY A 112 9.03 -29.15 1.51
N LEU A 113 8.60 -29.04 2.76
CA LEU A 113 7.41 -28.29 3.17
C LEU A 113 7.78 -26.83 3.40
N SER A 114 7.05 -25.93 2.74
CA SER A 114 7.12 -24.48 2.96
C SER A 114 5.71 -23.96 3.24
N ILE A 115 5.54 -23.20 4.31
CA ILE A 115 4.28 -22.53 4.66
C ILE A 115 4.62 -21.09 4.99
N ARG A 116 3.82 -20.15 4.49
CA ARG A 116 3.98 -18.72 4.76
C ARG A 116 2.62 -18.08 5.00
N LEU A 117 2.54 -17.30 6.06
CA LEU A 117 1.43 -16.40 6.36
C LEU A 117 1.97 -14.98 6.26
N SER A 118 1.35 -14.15 5.43
CA SER A 118 1.76 -12.77 5.19
C SER A 118 0.64 -11.81 5.56
N TYR A 119 0.99 -10.70 6.16
CA TYR A 119 0.08 -9.61 6.51
C TYR A 119 0.62 -8.30 5.94
N ASN A 120 -0.24 -7.53 5.29
CA ASN A 120 0.09 -6.25 4.69
C ASN A 120 -0.91 -5.20 5.18
N TYR A 121 -0.40 -4.08 5.65
CA TYR A 121 -1.16 -2.94 6.12
C TYR A 121 -0.72 -1.67 5.41
N ALA A 122 -1.69 -0.83 5.02
CA ALA A 122 -1.46 0.56 4.66
C ALA A 122 -2.55 1.43 5.30
N SER A 123 -2.15 2.58 5.86
CA SER A 123 -3.09 3.57 6.38
C SER A 123 -3.87 4.24 5.24
N ALA A 124 -5.03 4.80 5.57
CA ALA A 124 -5.79 5.60 4.61
C ALA A 124 -4.98 6.82 4.14
N PHE A 125 -5.18 7.20 2.88
CA PHE A 125 -4.53 8.35 2.26
C PHE A 125 -5.48 9.08 1.31
N ILE A 126 -5.19 10.33 0.99
CA ILE A 126 -5.91 11.09 -0.02
C ILE A 126 -5.58 10.50 -1.39
N ASP A 127 -6.59 9.97 -2.09
CA ASP A 127 -6.46 9.43 -3.44
C ASP A 127 -6.67 10.55 -4.48
N GLU A 128 -7.68 11.38 -4.28
CA GLU A 128 -7.99 12.51 -5.14
C GLU A 128 -8.44 13.71 -4.31
N MET A 129 -7.90 14.89 -4.61
CA MET A 129 -8.26 16.12 -3.94
C MET A 129 -9.51 16.73 -4.56
N GLY A 130 -10.47 17.09 -3.70
CA GLY A 130 -11.65 17.86 -4.07
C GLY A 130 -11.39 19.38 -4.04
N SER A 131 -12.37 20.17 -4.47
CA SER A 131 -12.34 21.65 -4.38
C SER A 131 -12.28 22.16 -2.94
N GLU A 132 -12.69 21.35 -1.98
CA GLU A 132 -12.64 21.60 -0.54
C GLU A 132 -12.28 20.30 0.17
N LYS A 133 -11.71 20.38 1.36
CA LYS A 133 -11.32 19.22 2.19
C LYS A 133 -12.45 18.20 2.39
N PHE A 134 -13.68 18.68 2.45
CA PHE A 134 -14.86 17.83 2.60
C PHE A 134 -15.12 16.93 1.37
N TYR A 135 -14.66 17.34 0.19
CA TYR A 135 -14.82 16.59 -1.06
C TYR A 135 -13.60 15.74 -1.42
N ASP A 136 -12.56 15.72 -0.57
CA ASP A 136 -11.42 14.84 -0.78
C ASP A 136 -11.86 13.38 -0.78
N ARG A 137 -11.39 12.63 -1.79
CA ARG A 137 -11.56 11.19 -1.85
C ARG A 137 -10.39 10.52 -1.17
N TYR A 138 -10.68 9.65 -0.23
CA TYR A 138 -9.70 8.84 0.48
C TYR A 138 -9.80 7.39 0.05
N TYR A 139 -8.66 6.78 -0.23
CA TYR A 139 -8.53 5.33 -0.19
C TYR A 139 -8.45 4.91 1.27
N ASP A 140 -9.34 4.01 1.69
CA ASP A 140 -9.39 3.59 3.10
C ASP A 140 -8.21 2.71 3.47
N ALA A 141 -7.95 2.60 4.77
CA ALA A 141 -6.92 1.71 5.28
C ALA A 141 -7.19 0.26 4.87
N VAL A 142 -6.15 -0.45 4.47
CA VAL A 142 -6.24 -1.84 4.02
C VAL A 142 -5.46 -2.77 4.93
N ASN A 143 -6.02 -3.97 5.11
CA ASN A 143 -5.45 -5.05 5.90
C ASN A 143 -5.58 -6.34 5.08
N TYR A 144 -4.54 -6.75 4.39
CA TYR A 144 -4.53 -8.00 3.64
C TYR A 144 -3.78 -9.07 4.42
N MET A 145 -4.36 -10.26 4.45
CA MET A 145 -3.69 -11.45 4.97
C MET A 145 -3.76 -12.54 3.90
N ASP A 146 -2.60 -13.10 3.59
CA ASP A 146 -2.43 -14.13 2.57
C ASP A 146 -1.71 -15.33 3.18
N ALA A 147 -2.06 -16.52 2.75
CA ALA A 147 -1.37 -17.75 3.13
C ALA A 147 -0.98 -18.54 1.90
N ASN A 148 0.22 -19.11 1.92
CA ASN A 148 0.65 -20.06 0.93
C ASN A 148 1.32 -21.27 1.58
N ALA A 149 1.14 -22.44 0.97
CA ALA A 149 1.78 -23.67 1.37
C ALA A 149 2.24 -24.42 0.14
N SER A 150 3.40 -25.06 0.21
CA SER A 150 3.89 -25.94 -0.84
C SER A 150 4.65 -27.12 -0.25
N TYR A 151 4.56 -28.25 -0.94
CA TYR A 151 5.32 -29.43 -0.60
C TYR A 151 6.02 -30.00 -1.83
N THR A 152 7.35 -30.04 -1.77
CA THR A 152 8.20 -30.52 -2.86
C THR A 152 8.84 -31.84 -2.47
N PHE A 153 8.71 -32.86 -3.33
CA PHE A 153 9.32 -34.16 -3.16
C PHE A 153 9.87 -34.72 -4.50
N GLY A 154 10.59 -35.81 -4.42
CA GLY A 154 11.22 -36.47 -5.59
C GLY A 154 12.69 -36.01 -5.76
N LYS A 155 13.53 -36.95 -6.28
CA LYS A 155 14.96 -36.70 -6.51
C LYS A 155 15.26 -36.38 -7.98
N LYS A 156 14.77 -37.21 -8.92
CA LYS A 156 14.95 -37.00 -10.36
C LYS A 156 13.84 -36.14 -10.94
N LEU A 157 12.60 -36.47 -10.62
CA LEU A 157 11.39 -35.75 -10.97
C LEU A 157 10.94 -34.99 -9.73
N LYS A 158 11.20 -33.66 -9.67
CA LYS A 158 10.76 -32.84 -8.54
C LYS A 158 9.32 -32.41 -8.75
N THR A 159 8.44 -32.91 -7.90
CA THR A 159 7.02 -32.58 -7.90
C THR A 159 6.70 -31.69 -6.71
N THR A 160 6.05 -30.56 -6.97
CA THR A 160 5.60 -29.61 -5.97
C THR A 160 4.09 -29.47 -6.02
N PHE A 161 3.40 -29.79 -4.95
CA PHE A 161 2.03 -29.35 -4.72
C PHE A 161 2.04 -27.99 -4.06
N TYR A 162 1.17 -27.10 -4.48
CA TYR A 162 1.02 -25.80 -3.85
C TYR A 162 -0.44 -25.41 -3.67
N ALA A 163 -0.70 -24.62 -2.65
CA ALA A 163 -1.98 -23.97 -2.40
C ALA A 163 -1.73 -22.56 -1.90
N GLU A 164 -2.56 -21.63 -2.36
CA GLU A 164 -2.50 -20.21 -2.03
C GLU A 164 -3.91 -19.73 -1.69
N ALA A 165 -4.01 -18.93 -0.64
CA ALA A 165 -5.23 -18.24 -0.26
C ALA A 165 -4.93 -16.77 -0.05
N ASN A 166 -5.58 -15.91 -0.83
CA ASN A 166 -5.37 -14.47 -0.80
C ASN A 166 -6.59 -13.77 -0.20
N ASN A 167 -6.33 -12.66 0.48
CA ASN A 167 -7.34 -11.84 1.13
C ASN A 167 -8.16 -12.61 2.19
N LEU A 168 -7.49 -13.34 3.08
CA LEU A 168 -8.13 -14.13 4.13
C LEU A 168 -9.00 -13.30 5.09
N LEU A 169 -8.72 -12.01 5.23
CA LEU A 169 -9.52 -11.09 6.02
C LEU A 169 -10.75 -10.55 5.28
N ASN A 170 -10.94 -10.97 4.01
CA ASN A 170 -12.01 -10.47 3.15
C ASN A 170 -12.08 -8.93 3.12
N GLN A 171 -10.91 -8.29 3.06
CA GLN A 171 -10.76 -6.85 3.01
C GLN A 171 -11.42 -6.30 1.75
N PRO A 172 -12.39 -5.36 1.86
CA PRO A 172 -12.94 -4.68 0.70
C PRO A 172 -11.99 -3.60 0.19
N LEU A 173 -12.07 -3.29 -1.10
CA LEU A 173 -11.58 -2.04 -1.65
C LEU A 173 -12.62 -0.96 -1.33
N ARG A 174 -12.23 0.09 -0.60
CA ARG A 174 -13.15 1.12 -0.16
C ARG A 174 -12.59 2.52 -0.35
N TYR A 175 -13.44 3.39 -0.91
CA TYR A 175 -13.22 4.82 -0.95
C TYR A 175 -14.28 5.54 -0.14
N TYR A 176 -13.87 6.59 0.57
CA TYR A 176 -14.78 7.47 1.28
C TYR A 176 -14.46 8.93 0.98
N GLN A 177 -15.43 9.83 1.20
CA GLN A 177 -15.30 11.26 0.93
C GLN A 177 -15.31 12.06 2.21
N GLY A 178 -14.25 12.80 2.47
CA GLY A 178 -14.07 13.68 3.62
C GLY A 178 -14.01 12.94 4.95
N THR A 179 -15.06 12.22 5.30
CA THR A 179 -15.19 11.45 6.56
C THR A 179 -15.48 9.97 6.31
N LYS A 180 -15.02 9.10 7.22
CA LYS A 180 -15.09 7.63 7.04
C LYS A 180 -16.50 7.06 6.93
N ASP A 181 -17.49 7.74 7.44
CA ASP A 181 -18.91 7.37 7.36
C ASP A 181 -19.53 7.61 5.97
N ARG A 182 -18.86 8.40 5.12
CA ARG A 182 -19.34 8.72 3.76
C ARG A 182 -18.69 7.83 2.72
N THR A 183 -19.08 6.58 2.66
CA THR A 183 -18.58 5.64 1.65
C THR A 183 -19.03 6.06 0.25
N MET A 184 -18.08 6.28 -0.66
CA MET A 184 -18.32 6.54 -2.07
C MET A 184 -18.40 5.25 -2.89
N GLN A 185 -17.50 4.31 -2.60
CA GLN A 185 -17.34 3.06 -3.31
C GLN A 185 -16.87 1.97 -2.36
N SER A 186 -17.46 0.79 -2.46
CA SER A 186 -17.03 -0.40 -1.74
C SER A 186 -17.16 -1.63 -2.63
N GLU A 187 -16.06 -2.32 -2.86
CA GLU A 187 -15.99 -3.50 -3.70
C GLU A 187 -15.48 -4.69 -2.90
N HIS A 188 -16.20 -5.79 -2.97
CA HIS A 188 -15.86 -7.03 -2.26
C HIS A 188 -15.44 -8.09 -3.26
N TYR A 189 -14.14 -8.38 -3.30
CA TYR A 189 -13.58 -9.39 -4.20
C TYR A 189 -13.53 -10.79 -3.57
N GLY A 190 -13.76 -10.88 -2.26
CA GLY A 190 -13.76 -12.14 -1.54
C GLY A 190 -12.36 -12.73 -1.31
N ILE A 191 -12.36 -13.93 -0.73
CA ILE A 191 -11.17 -14.76 -0.56
C ILE A 191 -10.93 -15.52 -1.86
N LYS A 192 -9.71 -15.46 -2.39
CA LYS A 192 -9.30 -16.22 -3.58
C LYS A 192 -8.41 -17.39 -3.17
N VAL A 193 -8.74 -18.58 -3.65
CA VAL A 193 -7.95 -19.79 -3.39
C VAL A 193 -7.50 -20.40 -4.71
N ASN A 194 -6.20 -20.68 -4.82
CA ASN A 194 -5.58 -21.36 -5.94
C ASN A 194 -4.84 -22.59 -5.44
N ALA A 195 -4.85 -23.66 -6.20
CA ALA A 195 -4.03 -24.83 -5.93
C ALA A 195 -3.56 -25.46 -7.24
N GLY A 196 -2.39 -26.10 -7.20
CA GLY A 196 -1.84 -26.71 -8.40
C GLY A 196 -0.67 -27.64 -8.13
N VAL A 197 -0.14 -28.17 -9.22
CA VAL A 197 1.02 -29.07 -9.23
C VAL A 197 2.04 -28.56 -10.24
N LYS A 198 3.30 -28.47 -9.82
CA LYS A 198 4.45 -28.14 -10.67
C LYS A 198 5.38 -29.34 -10.75
N ILE A 199 5.74 -29.75 -11.97
CA ILE A 199 6.66 -30.86 -12.21
C ILE A 199 7.90 -30.31 -12.93
N ASN A 200 9.08 -30.57 -12.34
CA ASN A 200 10.38 -30.23 -12.92
C ASN A 200 11.13 -31.51 -13.24
N PHE A 201 11.57 -31.65 -14.50
CA PHE A 201 12.31 -32.78 -15.06
C PHE A 201 13.83 -32.57 -14.93
#